data_9ec27af109daf942bc870d2f20f601d3
#
_entry.id   9ec27af109daf942bc870d2f20f601d3
#
_cell.length_a   1.000
_cell.length_b   1.000
_cell.length_c   1.000
_cell.angle_alpha   90.00
_cell.angle_beta   90.00
_cell.angle_gamma   90.00
#
_symmetry.space_group_name_H-M   'P 1'
#
loop_
_entity.id
_entity.type
_entity.pdbx_description
1 polymer ?
#
loop_
_entity_poly.entity_id
_entity_poly.type
_entity_poly.pdbx_seq_one_letter_code
_entity_poly.pdbx_strand_id
1 'polypeptide(L)'
;GIEMPLVPVLAKMERAGMLVDPDRLHSLSEGLATQIAEVERSIRDLAGDETFNIGSPMQLSHVLFDVMGLPTKGLKKTKRGYYSTNAKVLSDLARDHEIVRLILDWREKSKIKSTYLDTLGPLRRGDGRVHTTYNQTITATGRLSSSDPNLQNIPTRSELGRTVKTAFSAGEGSVFLAVDYSQIELRLLAHLSGDEHLVRAFNEGEDFHAETAARVFGVPVSEVTPDLRSRAKAVNFGVVYGISPFSLSQDIGVTVA
;
A
#
# COMPACT_ATOMS: atom_id res chain seq x y z
N GLY A 1 -26.05 -19.19 -2.36
CA GLY A 1 -25.83 -17.87 -2.15
C GLY A 1 -24.99 -17.16 -3.23
N ILE A 2 -23.99 -16.45 -2.79
CA ILE A 2 -23.19 -15.55 -3.66
C ILE A 2 -22.04 -16.31 -4.34
N GLU A 3 -21.39 -17.21 -3.63
CA GLU A 3 -20.13 -17.84 -4.03
C GLU A 3 -20.23 -18.69 -5.30
N MET A 4 -21.23 -19.57 -5.38
CA MET A 4 -21.37 -20.47 -6.53
C MET A 4 -21.69 -19.72 -7.85
N PRO A 5 -22.60 -18.74 -7.88
CA PRO A 5 -22.82 -17.92 -9.08
C PRO A 5 -21.60 -17.10 -9.53
N LEU A 6 -20.68 -16.78 -8.60
CA LEU A 6 -19.46 -16.04 -8.91
C LEU A 6 -18.40 -16.89 -9.64
N VAL A 7 -18.38 -18.20 -9.41
CA VAL A 7 -17.39 -19.13 -10.03
C VAL A 7 -17.28 -18.96 -11.56
N PRO A 8 -18.37 -19.00 -12.35
CA PRO A 8 -18.26 -18.84 -13.80
C PRO A 8 -17.80 -17.44 -14.22
N VAL A 9 -18.04 -16.41 -13.41
CA VAL A 9 -17.56 -15.05 -13.67
C VAL A 9 -16.04 -15.00 -13.49
N LEU A 10 -15.54 -15.50 -12.37
CA LEU A 10 -14.11 -15.54 -12.08
C LEU A 10 -13.36 -16.40 -13.10
N ALA A 11 -13.89 -17.55 -13.48
CA ALA A 11 -13.32 -18.42 -14.52
C ALA A 11 -13.21 -17.72 -15.89
N LYS A 12 -14.17 -16.83 -16.23
CA LYS A 12 -14.09 -16.00 -17.45
C LYS A 12 -13.01 -14.93 -17.30
N MET A 13 -12.90 -14.28 -16.14
CA MET A 13 -11.88 -13.28 -15.86
C MET A 13 -10.46 -13.88 -15.91
N GLU A 14 -10.27 -15.03 -15.30
CA GLU A 14 -8.99 -15.76 -15.33
C GLU A 14 -8.59 -16.15 -16.76
N ARG A 15 -9.54 -16.62 -17.55
CA ARG A 15 -9.29 -16.95 -18.97
C ARG A 15 -9.05 -15.72 -19.83
N ALA A 16 -9.72 -14.61 -19.54
CA ALA A 16 -9.51 -13.36 -20.27
C ALA A 16 -8.11 -12.79 -20.02
N GLY A 17 -7.61 -12.85 -18.78
CA GLY A 17 -6.32 -12.33 -18.41
C GLY A 17 -6.17 -10.82 -18.67
N MET A 18 -4.95 -10.31 -18.46
CA MET A 18 -4.58 -8.91 -18.63
C MET A 18 -3.44 -8.81 -19.64
N LEU A 19 -3.65 -8.03 -20.70
CA LEU A 19 -2.62 -7.77 -21.72
C LEU A 19 -1.50 -6.94 -21.10
N VAL A 20 -0.26 -7.37 -21.32
CA VAL A 20 0.93 -6.73 -20.73
C VAL A 20 1.95 -6.46 -21.82
N ASP A 21 2.46 -5.23 -21.85
CA ASP A 21 3.51 -4.76 -22.74
C ASP A 21 4.89 -5.17 -22.18
N PRO A 22 5.59 -6.13 -22.82
CA PRO A 22 6.87 -6.61 -22.33
C PRO A 22 7.99 -5.58 -22.47
N ASP A 23 7.97 -4.76 -23.53
CA ASP A 23 9.00 -3.76 -23.78
C ASP A 23 8.92 -2.66 -22.75
N ARG A 24 7.68 -2.28 -22.37
CA ARG A 24 7.43 -1.35 -21.30
C ARG A 24 7.89 -1.89 -19.95
N LEU A 25 7.59 -3.15 -19.62
CA LEU A 25 8.09 -3.79 -18.39
C LEU A 25 9.61 -3.81 -18.34
N HIS A 26 10.26 -4.18 -19.45
CA HIS A 26 11.72 -4.24 -19.55
C HIS A 26 12.35 -2.86 -19.34
N SER A 27 11.88 -1.86 -20.07
CA SER A 27 12.36 -0.47 -19.95
C SER A 27 12.21 0.07 -18.52
N LEU A 28 11.08 -0.20 -17.86
CA LEU A 28 10.85 0.20 -16.47
C LEU A 28 11.79 -0.55 -15.51
N SER A 29 12.03 -1.85 -15.74
CA SER A 29 12.90 -2.67 -14.92
C SER A 29 14.36 -2.19 -15.01
N GLU A 30 14.87 -1.88 -16.20
CA GLU A 30 16.23 -1.36 -16.39
C GLU A 30 16.42 0.02 -15.76
N GLY A 31 15.47 0.94 -15.98
CA GLY A 31 15.50 2.26 -15.35
C GLY A 31 15.49 2.17 -13.83
N LEU A 32 14.71 1.23 -13.28
CA LEU A 32 14.64 1.03 -11.83
C LEU A 32 15.89 0.35 -11.27
N ALA A 33 16.53 -0.57 -12.03
CA ALA A 33 17.78 -1.18 -11.64
C ALA A 33 18.91 -0.15 -11.46
N THR A 34 18.99 0.84 -12.37
CA THR A 34 19.95 1.95 -12.27
C THR A 34 19.69 2.78 -11.00
N GLN A 35 18.45 3.15 -10.74
CA GLN A 35 18.10 3.91 -9.53
C GLN A 35 18.37 3.13 -8.24
N ILE A 36 18.09 1.84 -8.22
CA ILE A 36 18.39 0.96 -7.08
C ILE A 36 19.88 0.95 -6.80
N ALA A 37 20.72 0.78 -7.84
CA ALA A 37 22.17 0.77 -7.68
C ALA A 37 22.73 2.10 -7.16
N GLU A 38 22.16 3.23 -7.57
CA GLU A 38 22.52 4.56 -7.06
C GLU A 38 22.15 4.71 -5.57
N VAL A 39 20.93 4.32 -5.20
CA VAL A 39 20.47 4.37 -3.81
C VAL A 39 21.29 3.43 -2.92
N GLU A 40 21.61 2.22 -3.40
CA GLU A 40 22.48 1.27 -2.68
C GLU A 40 23.85 1.85 -2.39
N ARG A 41 24.45 2.52 -3.36
CA ARG A 41 25.74 3.20 -3.18
C ARG A 41 25.62 4.26 -2.10
N SER A 42 24.63 5.14 -2.20
CA SER A 42 24.42 6.21 -1.20
C SER A 42 24.17 5.65 0.22
N ILE A 43 23.45 4.54 0.35
CA ILE A 43 23.23 3.88 1.65
C ILE A 43 24.56 3.36 2.22
N ARG A 44 25.39 2.69 1.39
CA ARG A 44 26.68 2.15 1.82
C ARG A 44 27.68 3.24 2.17
N ASP A 45 27.71 4.31 1.39
CA ASP A 45 28.55 5.50 1.67
C ASP A 45 28.20 6.11 3.04
N LEU A 46 26.91 6.31 3.32
CA LEU A 46 26.44 6.84 4.61
C LEU A 46 26.71 5.89 5.78
N ALA A 47 26.66 4.59 5.54
CA ALA A 47 26.93 3.55 6.54
C ALA A 47 28.43 3.37 6.81
N GLY A 48 29.31 3.80 5.90
CA GLY A 48 30.73 3.50 5.94
C GLY A 48 31.06 2.01 5.79
N ASP A 49 30.17 1.22 5.19
CA ASP A 49 30.33 -0.21 4.97
C ASP A 49 29.81 -0.58 3.58
N GLU A 50 30.72 -0.91 2.69
CA GLU A 50 30.42 -1.28 1.30
C GLU A 50 29.86 -2.71 1.16
N THR A 51 29.96 -3.52 2.20
CA THR A 51 29.78 -4.97 2.11
C THR A 51 28.45 -5.47 2.70
N PHE A 52 27.78 -4.68 3.54
CA PHE A 52 26.56 -5.15 4.18
C PHE A 52 25.40 -5.32 3.21
N ASN A 53 24.58 -6.34 3.47
CA ASN A 53 23.37 -6.60 2.70
C ASN A 53 22.19 -5.77 3.24
N ILE A 54 21.78 -4.74 2.48
CA ILE A 54 20.66 -3.86 2.82
C ILE A 54 19.34 -4.65 2.94
N GLY A 55 19.19 -5.74 2.18
CA GLY A 55 18.05 -6.65 2.23
C GLY A 55 18.01 -7.57 3.44
N SER A 56 19.11 -7.66 4.23
CA SER A 56 19.16 -8.47 5.45
C SER A 56 18.68 -7.68 6.66
N PRO A 57 17.54 -8.03 7.29
CA PRO A 57 17.05 -7.30 8.47
C PRO A 57 18.03 -7.30 9.64
N MET A 58 18.85 -8.36 9.77
CA MET A 58 19.83 -8.49 10.83
C MET A 58 21.01 -7.54 10.59
N GLN A 59 21.60 -7.54 9.39
CA GLN A 59 22.72 -6.66 9.06
C GLN A 59 22.29 -5.19 9.08
N LEU A 60 21.09 -4.90 8.54
CA LEU A 60 20.54 -3.57 8.56
C LEU A 60 20.31 -3.07 9.99
N SER A 61 19.79 -3.92 10.88
CA SER A 61 19.66 -3.57 12.31
C SER A 61 21.01 -3.27 12.93
N HIS A 62 22.02 -4.08 12.67
CA HIS A 62 23.37 -3.86 13.17
C HIS A 62 23.94 -2.52 12.68
N VAL A 63 23.86 -2.24 11.40
CA VAL A 63 24.36 -0.97 10.84
C VAL A 63 23.64 0.23 11.44
N LEU A 64 22.31 0.23 11.47
CA LEU A 64 21.54 1.38 11.93
C LEU A 64 21.70 1.63 13.44
N PHE A 65 21.62 0.58 14.27
CA PHE A 65 21.48 0.75 15.71
C PHE A 65 22.78 0.53 16.47
N ASP A 66 23.66 -0.37 16.02
CA ASP A 66 24.89 -0.68 16.74
C ASP A 66 26.08 0.13 16.19
N VAL A 67 26.17 0.35 14.87
CA VAL A 67 27.27 1.10 14.25
C VAL A 67 26.97 2.60 14.20
N MET A 68 25.84 2.99 13.63
CA MET A 68 25.45 4.40 13.46
C MET A 68 24.79 4.99 14.71
N GLY A 69 24.39 4.17 15.70
CA GLY A 69 23.84 4.62 16.97
C GLY A 69 22.47 5.30 16.89
N LEU A 70 21.64 4.94 15.91
CA LEU A 70 20.28 5.48 15.81
C LEU A 70 19.46 5.16 17.08
N PRO A 71 18.51 6.03 17.48
CA PRO A 71 17.76 5.87 18.71
C PRO A 71 16.95 4.58 18.72
N THR A 72 17.10 3.82 19.82
CA THR A 72 16.40 2.53 20.02
C THR A 72 15.29 2.60 21.07
N LYS A 73 15.03 3.78 21.64
CA LYS A 73 14.02 3.97 22.68
C LYS A 73 12.63 3.54 22.17
N GLY A 74 12.01 2.59 22.87
CA GLY A 74 10.70 2.05 22.51
C GLY A 74 10.73 0.95 21.45
N LEU A 75 11.89 0.63 20.86
CA LEU A 75 12.01 -0.46 19.90
C LEU A 75 12.11 -1.82 20.59
N LYS A 76 11.42 -2.81 20.03
CA LYS A 76 11.50 -4.19 20.50
C LYS A 76 12.53 -4.98 19.68
N LYS A 77 13.32 -5.80 20.37
CA LYS A 77 14.16 -6.79 19.70
C LYS A 77 13.30 -7.96 19.20
N THR A 78 13.68 -8.49 18.07
CA THR A 78 13.10 -9.71 17.51
C THR A 78 13.50 -10.93 18.36
N LYS A 79 12.88 -12.08 18.11
CA LYS A 79 13.28 -13.35 18.75
C LYS A 79 14.74 -13.74 18.48
N ARG A 80 15.34 -13.20 17.42
CA ARG A 80 16.75 -13.41 17.04
C ARG A 80 17.72 -12.38 17.64
N GLY A 81 17.26 -11.50 18.54
CA GLY A 81 18.08 -10.58 19.31
C GLY A 81 18.43 -9.22 18.66
N TYR A 82 18.04 -8.96 17.42
CA TYR A 82 18.25 -7.67 16.74
C TYR A 82 16.99 -6.79 16.76
N TYR A 83 17.14 -5.48 16.60
CA TYR A 83 16.01 -4.56 16.55
C TYR A 83 15.22 -4.71 15.26
N SER A 84 13.90 -4.53 15.37
CA SER A 84 13.02 -4.56 14.18
C SER A 84 13.34 -3.41 13.24
N THR A 85 13.49 -3.72 11.96
CA THR A 85 13.61 -2.76 10.86
C THR A 85 12.38 -2.80 9.94
N ASN A 86 11.19 -3.03 10.52
CA ASN A 86 9.95 -3.02 9.74
C ASN A 86 9.60 -1.60 9.27
N ALA A 87 8.64 -1.50 8.36
CA ALA A 87 8.27 -0.23 7.73
C ALA A 87 7.87 0.84 8.76
N LYS A 88 7.15 0.46 9.84
CA LYS A 88 6.72 1.40 10.88
C LYS A 88 7.93 2.00 11.61
N VAL A 89 8.85 1.16 12.09
CA VAL A 89 10.06 1.61 12.79
C VAL A 89 10.89 2.52 11.89
N LEU A 90 11.08 2.14 10.63
CA LEU A 90 11.85 2.98 9.71
C LEU A 90 11.13 4.29 9.36
N SER A 91 9.80 4.28 9.20
CA SER A 91 9.04 5.51 8.94
C SER A 91 9.15 6.52 10.08
N ASP A 92 9.16 6.04 11.34
CA ASP A 92 9.31 6.90 12.50
C ASP A 92 10.72 7.55 12.53
N LEU A 93 11.75 6.82 12.12
CA LEU A 93 13.16 7.28 12.09
C LEU A 93 13.48 8.12 10.83
N ALA A 94 12.73 7.98 9.76
CA ALA A 94 13.01 8.64 8.48
C ALA A 94 12.97 10.17 8.53
N ARG A 95 12.28 10.76 9.53
CA ARG A 95 12.19 12.21 9.69
C ARG A 95 13.57 12.83 9.93
N ASP A 96 14.38 12.18 10.75
CA ASP A 96 15.63 12.73 11.26
C ASP A 96 16.88 12.08 10.62
N HIS A 97 16.73 10.95 9.91
CA HIS A 97 17.84 10.16 9.39
C HIS A 97 17.74 9.94 7.89
N GLU A 98 18.67 10.51 7.13
CA GLU A 98 18.73 10.39 5.66
C GLU A 98 18.87 8.94 5.19
N ILE A 99 19.78 8.19 5.82
CA ILE A 99 19.99 6.77 5.48
C ILE A 99 18.67 5.97 5.56
N VAL A 100 17.82 6.29 6.54
CA VAL A 100 16.53 5.57 6.70
C VAL A 100 15.55 5.92 5.58
N ARG A 101 15.52 7.17 5.09
CA ARG A 101 14.75 7.56 3.91
C ARG A 101 15.21 6.80 2.68
N LEU A 102 16.51 6.70 2.46
CA LEU A 102 17.09 5.95 1.35
C LEU A 102 16.78 4.45 1.44
N ILE A 103 16.80 3.85 2.65
CA ILE A 103 16.44 2.45 2.84
C ILE A 103 14.96 2.20 2.52
N LEU A 104 14.06 3.10 2.88
CA LEU A 104 12.64 2.99 2.53
C LEU A 104 12.43 3.11 1.02
N ASP A 105 13.08 4.05 0.36
CA ASP A 105 13.07 4.23 -1.09
C ASP A 105 13.64 2.98 -1.81
N TRP A 106 14.77 2.47 -1.35
CA TRP A 106 15.37 1.23 -1.85
C TRP A 106 14.40 0.05 -1.74
N ARG A 107 13.73 -0.10 -0.60
CA ARG A 107 12.77 -1.17 -0.37
C ARG A 107 11.58 -1.10 -1.31
N GLU A 108 11.03 0.09 -1.51
CA GLU A 108 9.92 0.29 -2.45
C GLU A 108 10.34 -0.08 -3.86
N LYS A 109 11.45 0.47 -4.35
CA LYS A 109 11.99 0.21 -5.68
C LYS A 109 12.29 -1.28 -5.91
N SER A 110 13.00 -1.90 -4.97
CA SER A 110 13.37 -3.32 -5.06
C SER A 110 12.15 -4.23 -5.04
N LYS A 111 11.15 -3.93 -4.22
CA LYS A 111 9.90 -4.68 -4.17
C LYS A 111 9.12 -4.56 -5.48
N ILE A 112 8.99 -3.36 -6.03
CA ILE A 112 8.28 -3.14 -7.29
C ILE A 112 8.97 -3.86 -8.43
N LYS A 113 10.30 -3.72 -8.52
CA LYS A 113 11.09 -4.41 -9.55
C LYS A 113 10.92 -5.92 -9.47
N SER A 114 11.22 -6.52 -8.33
CA SER A 114 11.22 -7.97 -8.16
C SER A 114 9.82 -8.60 -8.22
N THR A 115 8.80 -7.91 -7.70
CA THR A 115 7.45 -8.47 -7.60
C THR A 115 6.65 -8.32 -8.89
N TYR A 116 6.89 -7.24 -9.64
CA TYR A 116 6.08 -6.92 -10.81
C TYR A 116 6.89 -6.86 -12.11
N LEU A 117 7.90 -6.00 -12.19
CA LEU A 117 8.57 -5.74 -13.46
C LEU A 117 9.32 -6.96 -13.99
N ASP A 118 10.05 -7.67 -13.13
CA ASP A 118 10.81 -8.85 -13.50
C ASP A 118 9.94 -10.11 -13.60
N THR A 119 8.78 -10.12 -12.96
CA THR A 119 7.95 -11.31 -12.82
C THR A 119 6.84 -11.38 -13.88
N LEU A 120 6.21 -10.25 -14.22
CA LEU A 120 5.04 -10.25 -15.12
C LEU A 120 5.41 -10.61 -16.55
N GLY A 121 6.58 -10.21 -17.04
CA GLY A 121 7.05 -10.52 -18.40
C GLY A 121 7.12 -12.04 -18.67
N PRO A 122 7.85 -12.82 -17.86
CA PRO A 122 7.93 -14.27 -17.98
C PRO A 122 6.60 -15.02 -17.81
N LEU A 123 5.64 -14.45 -17.06
CA LEU A 123 4.31 -15.05 -16.84
C LEU A 123 3.33 -14.83 -18.00
N ARG A 124 3.72 -14.07 -19.02
CA ARG A 124 2.88 -13.90 -20.23
C ARG A 124 2.73 -15.23 -20.97
N ARG A 125 1.50 -15.51 -21.36
CA ARG A 125 1.21 -16.65 -22.24
C ARG A 125 1.31 -16.26 -23.72
N GLY A 126 1.09 -17.24 -24.60
CA GLY A 126 1.17 -17.04 -26.06
C GLY A 126 0.17 -16.00 -26.61
N ASP A 127 -0.87 -15.65 -25.85
CA ASP A 127 -1.83 -14.59 -26.17
C ASP A 127 -1.36 -13.18 -25.74
N GLY A 128 -0.16 -13.06 -25.18
CA GLY A 128 0.40 -11.81 -24.67
C GLY A 128 -0.14 -11.38 -23.31
N ARG A 129 -0.94 -12.23 -22.64
CA ARG A 129 -1.65 -11.91 -21.42
C ARG A 129 -1.08 -12.64 -20.20
N VAL A 130 -1.25 -12.01 -19.06
CA VAL A 130 -0.98 -12.59 -17.74
C VAL A 130 -2.32 -13.02 -17.15
N HIS A 131 -2.37 -14.25 -16.64
CA HIS A 131 -3.57 -14.86 -16.08
C HIS A 131 -3.35 -15.13 -14.59
N THR A 132 -4.07 -14.40 -13.75
CA THR A 132 -4.09 -14.62 -12.30
C THR A 132 -5.10 -15.69 -11.93
N THR A 133 -4.99 -16.22 -10.73
CA THR A 133 -6.03 -17.06 -10.10
C THR A 133 -6.75 -16.25 -9.03
N TYR A 134 -8.09 -16.27 -9.06
CA TYR A 134 -8.92 -15.64 -8.03
C TYR A 134 -9.39 -16.67 -7.01
N ASN A 135 -9.05 -16.46 -5.75
CA ASN A 135 -9.41 -17.36 -4.65
C ASN A 135 -10.59 -16.79 -3.85
N GLN A 136 -11.64 -17.59 -3.68
CA GLN A 136 -12.86 -17.21 -2.95
C GLN A 136 -12.83 -17.57 -1.45
N THR A 137 -11.93 -18.48 -1.03
CA THR A 137 -11.95 -19.10 0.29
C THR A 137 -10.73 -18.83 1.17
N ILE A 138 -9.80 -17.99 0.69
CA ILE A 138 -8.52 -17.74 1.38
C ILE A 138 -8.65 -16.69 2.48
N THR A 139 -9.43 -15.62 2.23
CA THR A 139 -9.52 -14.51 3.17
C THR A 139 -10.59 -14.76 4.24
N ALA A 140 -10.30 -14.40 5.47
CA ALA A 140 -11.27 -14.51 6.57
C ALA A 140 -12.45 -13.51 6.45
N THR A 141 -12.29 -12.48 5.61
CA THR A 141 -13.27 -11.40 5.44
C THR A 141 -14.27 -11.66 4.30
N GLY A 142 -14.14 -12.75 3.55
CA GLY A 142 -14.95 -13.03 2.36
C GLY A 142 -14.53 -12.22 1.13
N ARG A 143 -13.44 -11.42 1.19
CA ARG A 143 -12.88 -10.77 -0.01
C ARG A 143 -12.20 -11.81 -0.90
N LEU A 144 -12.18 -11.56 -2.20
CA LEU A 144 -11.33 -12.32 -3.12
C LEU A 144 -9.86 -12.04 -2.85
N SER A 145 -9.01 -13.02 -3.10
CA SER A 145 -7.57 -12.81 -3.24
C SER A 145 -7.11 -13.22 -4.64
N SER A 146 -5.97 -12.68 -5.07
CA SER A 146 -5.36 -12.96 -6.36
C SER A 146 -3.97 -13.55 -6.15
N SER A 147 -3.65 -14.62 -6.89
CA SER A 147 -2.35 -15.30 -6.84
C SER A 147 -1.88 -15.73 -8.22
N ASP A 148 -0.61 -15.94 -8.35
CA ASP A 148 0.09 -16.53 -9.50
C ASP A 148 -0.17 -15.85 -10.86
N PRO A 149 0.04 -14.52 -10.99
CA PRO A 149 0.57 -13.53 -10.03
C PRO A 149 -0.51 -12.81 -9.24
N ASN A 150 -0.16 -12.21 -8.09
CA ASN A 150 -1.06 -11.34 -7.37
C ASN A 150 -1.16 -9.96 -8.06
N LEU A 151 -2.25 -9.71 -8.77
CA LEU A 151 -2.53 -8.46 -9.47
C LEU A 151 -3.30 -7.44 -8.61
N GLN A 152 -3.85 -7.85 -7.46
CA GLN A 152 -4.59 -6.94 -6.57
C GLN A 152 -3.68 -6.02 -5.75
N ASN A 153 -2.42 -6.41 -5.55
CA ASN A 153 -1.46 -5.68 -4.72
C ASN A 153 -0.54 -4.75 -5.51
N ILE A 154 -0.83 -4.47 -6.80
CA ILE A 154 -0.07 -3.48 -7.58
C ILE A 154 -0.23 -2.12 -6.87
N PRO A 155 0.88 -1.47 -6.46
CA PRO A 155 0.81 -0.22 -5.73
C PRO A 155 0.10 0.86 -6.56
N THR A 156 -0.72 1.67 -5.90
CA THR A 156 -1.49 2.74 -6.59
C THR A 156 -1.28 4.11 -5.96
N ARG A 157 -0.69 4.15 -4.77
CA ARG A 157 -0.53 5.39 -4.00
C ARG A 157 0.74 6.14 -4.38
N SER A 158 1.86 5.43 -4.56
CA SER A 158 3.11 6.05 -4.99
C SER A 158 3.13 6.29 -6.50
N GLU A 159 3.91 7.27 -6.93
CA GLU A 159 4.15 7.56 -8.34
C GLU A 159 4.79 6.35 -9.04
N LEU A 160 5.80 5.77 -8.42
CA LEU A 160 6.48 4.57 -8.92
C LEU A 160 5.51 3.39 -9.09
N GLY A 161 4.63 3.15 -8.11
CA GLY A 161 3.61 2.11 -8.21
C GLY A 161 2.63 2.34 -9.36
N ARG A 162 2.24 3.61 -9.60
CA ARG A 162 1.39 3.96 -10.75
C ARG A 162 2.08 3.69 -12.08
N THR A 163 3.42 3.82 -12.13
CA THR A 163 4.20 3.55 -13.35
C THR A 163 4.07 2.09 -13.79
N VAL A 164 3.98 1.13 -12.86
CA VAL A 164 3.76 -0.29 -13.19
C VAL A 164 2.47 -0.48 -14.00
N LYS A 165 1.43 0.28 -13.69
CA LYS A 165 0.14 0.18 -14.40
C LYS A 165 0.25 0.58 -15.88
N THR A 166 1.24 1.39 -16.25
CA THR A 166 1.44 1.79 -17.66
C THR A 166 1.89 0.65 -18.56
N ALA A 167 2.31 -0.48 -17.97
CA ALA A 167 2.62 -1.68 -18.71
C ALA A 167 1.40 -2.56 -19.02
N PHE A 168 0.22 -2.24 -18.47
CA PHE A 168 -1.01 -2.95 -18.79
C PHE A 168 -1.76 -2.21 -19.90
N SER A 169 -2.32 -2.97 -20.85
CA SER A 169 -3.09 -2.46 -21.98
C SER A 169 -4.45 -3.13 -22.04
N ALA A 170 -5.46 -2.39 -22.48
CA ALA A 170 -6.78 -2.94 -22.78
C ALA A 170 -6.82 -3.69 -24.12
N GLY A 171 -5.80 -3.51 -24.96
CA GLY A 171 -5.74 -4.00 -26.33
C GLY A 171 -6.33 -3.00 -27.34
N GLU A 172 -6.06 -3.27 -28.62
CA GLU A 172 -6.51 -2.40 -29.70
C GLU A 172 -8.04 -2.29 -29.74
N GLY A 173 -8.55 -1.09 -29.93
CA GLY A 173 -9.98 -0.79 -29.98
C GLY A 173 -10.72 -0.93 -28.64
N SER A 174 -10.01 -1.13 -27.54
CA SER A 174 -10.56 -1.30 -26.18
C SER A 174 -10.04 -0.25 -25.21
N VAL A 175 -10.80 -0.04 -24.13
CA VAL A 175 -10.41 0.84 -23.02
C VAL A 175 -10.61 0.12 -21.68
N PHE A 176 -9.84 0.49 -20.68
CA PHE A 176 -10.13 0.07 -19.31
C PHE A 176 -11.31 0.86 -18.76
N LEU A 177 -12.29 0.16 -18.21
CA LEU A 177 -13.36 0.74 -17.42
C LEU A 177 -13.12 0.36 -15.95
N ALA A 178 -12.85 1.37 -15.11
CA ALA A 178 -12.73 1.19 -13.66
C ALA A 178 -14.02 1.69 -13.00
N VAL A 179 -14.71 0.80 -12.29
CA VAL A 179 -15.93 1.09 -11.55
C VAL A 179 -15.74 0.62 -10.11
N ASP A 180 -15.99 1.51 -9.15
CA ASP A 180 -15.90 1.21 -7.73
C ASP A 180 -17.12 1.76 -6.98
N TYR A 181 -17.55 1.03 -5.97
CA TYR A 181 -18.63 1.51 -5.09
C TYR A 181 -18.13 2.64 -4.19
N SER A 182 -18.79 3.78 -4.25
CA SER A 182 -18.45 4.90 -3.39
C SER A 182 -18.75 4.58 -1.92
N GLN A 183 -17.68 4.44 -1.12
CA GLN A 183 -17.74 4.28 0.35
C GLN A 183 -18.67 3.15 0.82
N ILE A 184 -18.73 2.03 0.10
CA ILE A 184 -19.70 0.95 0.36
C ILE A 184 -19.65 0.45 1.81
N GLU A 185 -18.46 0.32 2.40
CA GLU A 185 -18.29 -0.17 3.76
C GLU A 185 -18.92 0.78 4.80
N LEU A 186 -18.75 2.10 4.61
CA LEU A 186 -19.38 3.10 5.49
C LEU A 186 -20.90 3.17 5.28
N ARG A 187 -21.38 2.98 4.05
CA ARG A 187 -22.84 2.88 3.78
C ARG A 187 -23.46 1.66 4.43
N LEU A 188 -22.75 0.51 4.38
CA LEU A 188 -23.17 -0.70 5.10
C LEU A 188 -23.15 -0.47 6.63
N LEU A 189 -22.12 0.20 7.14
CA LEU A 189 -22.07 0.55 8.56
C LEU A 189 -23.27 1.44 8.96
N ALA A 190 -23.57 2.49 8.19
CA ALA A 190 -24.72 3.35 8.43
C ALA A 190 -26.03 2.55 8.47
N HIS A 191 -26.20 1.64 7.51
CA HIS A 191 -27.40 0.78 7.44
C HIS A 191 -27.50 -0.17 8.64
N LEU A 192 -26.40 -0.84 9.01
CA LEU A 192 -26.40 -1.85 10.08
C LEU A 192 -26.45 -1.24 11.48
N SER A 193 -25.83 -0.08 11.69
CA SER A 193 -25.83 0.62 12.99
C SER A 193 -27.10 1.40 13.23
N GLY A 194 -27.77 1.85 12.16
CA GLY A 194 -28.89 2.78 12.26
C GLY A 194 -28.48 4.17 12.76
N ASP A 195 -27.19 4.52 12.74
CA ASP A 195 -26.70 5.83 13.17
C ASP A 195 -27.32 6.93 12.30
N GLU A 196 -28.14 7.77 12.91
CA GLU A 196 -28.92 8.79 12.23
C GLU A 196 -28.05 9.81 11.49
N HIS A 197 -26.87 10.13 12.02
CA HIS A 197 -25.95 11.08 11.38
C HIS A 197 -25.30 10.47 10.13
N LEU A 198 -24.84 9.22 10.22
CA LEU A 198 -24.31 8.49 9.07
C LEU A 198 -25.35 8.31 7.97
N VAL A 199 -26.56 7.88 8.34
CA VAL A 199 -27.66 7.67 7.39
C VAL A 199 -28.04 8.99 6.72
N ARG A 200 -28.16 10.09 7.47
CA ARG A 200 -28.46 11.41 6.92
C ARG A 200 -27.36 11.88 5.96
N ALA A 201 -26.09 11.84 6.38
CA ALA A 201 -24.98 12.30 5.56
C ALA A 201 -24.94 11.59 4.19
N PHE A 202 -25.20 10.27 4.15
CA PHE A 202 -25.25 9.54 2.90
C PHE A 202 -26.51 9.83 2.05
N ASN A 203 -27.65 10.11 2.67
CA ASN A 203 -28.88 10.42 1.95
C ASN A 203 -28.87 11.84 1.37
N GLU A 204 -28.28 12.79 2.08
CA GLU A 204 -28.17 14.19 1.68
C GLU A 204 -26.95 14.47 0.78
N GLY A 205 -26.09 13.46 0.58
CA GLY A 205 -24.88 13.58 -0.25
C GLY A 205 -23.78 14.44 0.40
N GLU A 206 -23.82 14.56 1.71
CA GLU A 206 -22.83 15.32 2.49
C GLU A 206 -21.46 14.62 2.49
N ASP A 207 -20.39 15.42 2.60
CA ASP A 207 -19.04 14.88 2.73
C ASP A 207 -18.78 14.43 4.18
N PHE A 208 -19.15 13.18 4.47
CA PHE A 208 -18.98 12.58 5.80
C PHE A 208 -17.55 12.74 6.37
N HIS A 209 -16.51 12.71 5.51
CA HIS A 209 -15.15 12.91 5.99
C HIS A 209 -14.88 14.37 6.36
N ALA A 210 -15.47 15.32 5.64
CA ALA A 210 -15.39 16.73 5.99
C ALA A 210 -16.13 17.05 7.29
N GLU A 211 -17.32 16.47 7.51
CA GLU A 211 -18.04 16.62 8.75
C GLU A 211 -17.30 16.02 9.95
N THR A 212 -16.73 14.82 9.78
CA THR A 212 -15.88 14.22 10.82
C THR A 212 -14.68 15.11 11.10
N ALA A 213 -14.04 15.68 10.07
CA ALA A 213 -12.92 16.60 10.24
C ALA A 213 -13.34 17.83 11.07
N ALA A 214 -14.47 18.45 10.73
CA ALA A 214 -15.00 19.60 11.45
C ALA A 214 -15.18 19.30 12.95
N ARG A 215 -15.76 18.16 13.27
CA ARG A 215 -15.98 17.72 14.67
C ARG A 215 -14.68 17.38 15.40
N VAL A 216 -13.80 16.62 14.78
CA VAL A 216 -12.55 16.14 15.41
C VAL A 216 -11.58 17.29 15.64
N PHE A 217 -11.47 18.22 14.70
CA PHE A 217 -10.52 19.32 14.76
C PHE A 217 -11.11 20.66 15.22
N GLY A 218 -12.44 20.70 15.49
CA GLY A 218 -13.10 21.89 16.02
C GLY A 218 -13.15 23.07 15.06
N VAL A 219 -13.27 22.81 13.76
CA VAL A 219 -13.34 23.84 12.70
C VAL A 219 -14.70 23.77 11.99
N PRO A 220 -15.21 24.88 11.42
CA PRO A 220 -16.37 24.82 10.55
C PRO A 220 -16.13 23.93 9.33
N VAL A 221 -17.17 23.27 8.80
CA VAL A 221 -17.05 22.40 7.61
C VAL A 221 -16.47 23.16 6.41
N SER A 222 -16.82 24.43 6.27
CA SER A 222 -16.28 25.31 5.20
C SER A 222 -14.77 25.58 5.28
N GLU A 223 -14.17 25.37 6.44
CA GLU A 223 -12.74 25.58 6.70
C GLU A 223 -11.94 24.27 6.70
N VAL A 224 -12.59 23.14 6.43
CA VAL A 224 -11.93 21.83 6.37
C VAL A 224 -11.00 21.78 5.16
N THR A 225 -9.71 21.74 5.43
CA THR A 225 -8.69 21.58 4.38
C THR A 225 -8.63 20.14 3.86
N PRO A 226 -8.06 19.89 2.66
CA PRO A 226 -7.82 18.53 2.14
C PRO A 226 -7.01 17.66 3.11
N ASP A 227 -6.07 18.23 3.87
CA ASP A 227 -5.29 17.52 4.89
C ASP A 227 -6.19 17.08 6.07
N LEU A 228 -6.95 17.99 6.65
CA LEU A 228 -7.88 17.67 7.75
C LEU A 228 -8.89 16.60 7.32
N ARG A 229 -9.42 16.71 6.10
CA ARG A 229 -10.32 15.72 5.51
C ARG A 229 -9.65 14.35 5.35
N SER A 230 -8.40 14.31 4.92
CA SER A 230 -7.62 13.07 4.78
C SER A 230 -7.37 12.42 6.14
N ARG A 231 -7.03 13.21 7.17
CA ARG A 231 -6.86 12.73 8.55
C ARG A 231 -8.18 12.20 9.12
N ALA A 232 -9.29 12.90 8.91
CA ALA A 232 -10.62 12.41 9.31
C ALA A 232 -11.02 11.11 8.60
N LYS A 233 -10.59 10.92 7.36
CA LYS A 233 -10.77 9.64 6.66
C LYS A 233 -10.07 8.49 7.40
N ALA A 234 -8.87 8.72 7.93
CA ALA A 234 -8.17 7.73 8.75
C ALA A 234 -8.92 7.45 10.07
N VAL A 235 -9.52 8.48 10.69
CA VAL A 235 -10.39 8.30 11.87
C VAL A 235 -11.59 7.40 11.54
N ASN A 236 -12.33 7.73 10.49
CA ASN A 236 -13.55 7.02 10.11
C ASN A 236 -13.28 5.54 9.83
N PHE A 237 -12.27 5.25 9.03
CA PHE A 237 -11.89 3.86 8.76
C PHE A 237 -11.25 3.19 9.97
N GLY A 238 -10.47 3.93 10.74
CA GLY A 238 -9.87 3.42 11.97
C GLY A 238 -10.92 2.92 12.97
N VAL A 239 -11.97 3.69 13.19
CA VAL A 239 -13.10 3.29 14.07
C VAL A 239 -13.78 2.02 13.55
N VAL A 240 -14.06 1.96 12.25
CA VAL A 240 -14.70 0.77 11.61
C VAL A 240 -13.85 -0.49 11.77
N TYR A 241 -12.54 -0.37 11.67
CA TYR A 241 -11.60 -1.50 11.76
C TYR A 241 -11.03 -1.73 13.17
N GLY A 242 -11.53 -1.01 14.18
CA GLY A 242 -11.12 -1.20 15.58
C GLY A 242 -9.70 -0.74 15.88
N ILE A 243 -9.27 0.37 15.30
CA ILE A 243 -7.96 0.96 15.58
C ILE A 243 -7.82 1.33 17.06
N SER A 244 -6.65 1.07 17.65
CA SER A 244 -6.40 1.50 19.02
C SER A 244 -6.26 3.03 19.13
N PRO A 245 -6.62 3.65 20.27
CA PRO A 245 -6.42 5.09 20.50
C PRO A 245 -4.98 5.54 20.24
N PHE A 246 -4.01 4.73 20.63
CA PHE A 246 -2.59 5.00 20.38
C PHE A 246 -2.26 5.03 18.88
N SER A 247 -2.71 4.03 18.11
CA SER A 247 -2.45 4.01 16.66
C SER A 247 -3.15 5.17 15.97
N LEU A 248 -4.40 5.46 16.37
CA LEU A 248 -5.15 6.59 15.81
C LEU A 248 -4.46 7.93 16.08
N SER A 249 -3.97 8.15 17.31
CA SER A 249 -3.26 9.38 17.66
C SER A 249 -2.01 9.62 16.81
N GLN A 250 -1.28 8.54 16.47
CA GLN A 250 -0.13 8.62 15.57
C GLN A 250 -0.55 8.99 14.15
N ASP A 251 -1.61 8.36 13.64
CA ASP A 251 -2.09 8.58 12.28
C ASP A 251 -2.62 10.01 12.06
N ILE A 252 -3.24 10.61 13.06
CA ILE A 252 -3.79 11.97 12.97
C ILE A 252 -2.90 13.05 13.64
N GLY A 253 -1.75 12.65 14.20
CA GLY A 253 -0.77 13.59 14.76
C GLY A 253 -1.26 14.34 16.01
N VAL A 254 -2.01 13.65 16.89
CA VAL A 254 -2.45 14.20 18.19
C VAL A 254 -1.90 13.37 19.34
N THR A 255 -1.90 13.91 20.55
CA THR A 255 -1.53 13.15 21.76
C THR A 255 -2.66 12.25 22.20
N VAL A 256 -2.33 11.07 22.73
CA VAL A 256 -3.29 10.25 23.48
C VAL A 256 -3.48 10.92 24.83
N ALA A 257 -4.72 11.32 25.16
CA ALA A 257 -5.08 11.86 26.45
C ALA A 257 -5.10 10.77 27.53
#